data_b9c59fad826a747f768525fe5b673404
#
_entry.id   b9c59fad826a747f768525fe5b673404
#
_cell.length_a   1.000
_cell.length_b   1.000
_cell.length_c   1.000
_cell.angle_alpha   90.00
_cell.angle_beta   90.00
_cell.angle_gamma   90.00
#
_symmetry.space_group_name_H-M   'P 1'
#
loop_
_entity.id
_entity.type
_entity.pdbx_description
1 polymer ?
#
loop_
_entity_poly.entity_id
_entity_poly.type
_entity_poly.pdbx_seq_one_letter_code
_entity_poly.pdbx_strand_id
1 'polypeptide(L)'
;MAAHLWSAFTAENMYRNGFGRRSFRFEEEWQQGSLSKRDIDMRQMRSEAKVHVVRSKKTVAEIRDLNVAQQWQPAQRKGDLWSWALDDMVDYFKPEPGVTHNCAVLLLDSHWDTQNQVIRGHAALGGNGRGIGLGIFGSHALHTYPSCLEDVVPAMTDCTKTNTQVVASDCGDDSSQHWQAMCIGIGAHLHEVGHVFGCPHQSKGVMLRDYGMFNRTFLTKEPYSTKTKQPGLQPCLPEHECSWHRLDALRFRSHPCFKLVTDQLPCSEDGIQVWAIDQGRLFITAKSGVSFIEIRPEGEEFCNAWIEYAEGPEGYPKQVMLTESDIRNRLTSELRTRKIKLEIFSHAGGKFELQDINKAVAKIKLPKGATGWHGPKFGHGDQPGTKAQDLIFPHSWDQKMMLVAVKIYYGMAVDGLEFLYENNTSHLFGKVGPNEHLFTLDTRQAETISGFYVRAGVWVDGIEVLTSLGRRSGVFGNAMGGSGQTLMPPRGYRIAGISGSCGPFVDSFGLIIMR
;
A
#
# COMPACT_ATOMS: atom_id res chain seq x y z
N MET A 1 27.71 -1.32 -5.00
CA MET A 1 27.64 0.18 -5.04
C MET A 1 26.23 0.69 -5.38
N ALA A 2 25.53 0.22 -6.45
CA ALA A 2 24.20 0.70 -6.82
C ALA A 2 23.18 0.70 -5.66
N ALA A 3 23.12 -0.37 -4.87
CA ALA A 3 22.25 -0.46 -3.69
C ALA A 3 22.49 0.68 -2.68
N HIS A 4 23.75 1.04 -2.44
CA HIS A 4 24.10 2.14 -1.52
C HIS A 4 23.76 3.51 -2.11
N LEU A 5 23.88 3.69 -3.44
CA LEU A 5 23.41 4.91 -4.11
C LEU A 5 21.90 5.08 -3.99
N TRP A 6 21.11 4.01 -4.13
CA TRP A 6 19.66 4.05 -3.89
C TRP A 6 19.31 4.50 -2.47
N SER A 7 19.99 3.92 -1.47
CA SER A 7 19.75 4.29 -0.07
C SER A 7 20.12 5.74 0.20
N ALA A 8 21.26 6.21 -0.32
CA ALA A 8 21.72 7.59 -0.16
C ALA A 8 20.78 8.60 -0.85
N PHE A 9 20.41 8.33 -2.11
CA PHE A 9 19.44 9.10 -2.87
C PHE A 9 18.08 9.20 -2.12
N THR A 10 17.57 8.06 -1.66
CA THR A 10 16.28 8.01 -0.96
C THR A 10 16.33 8.72 0.38
N ALA A 11 17.43 8.56 1.16
CA ALA A 11 17.60 9.25 2.44
C ALA A 11 17.62 10.77 2.27
N GLU A 12 18.31 11.29 1.26
CA GLU A 12 18.33 12.73 0.95
C GLU A 12 16.95 13.23 0.52
N ASN A 13 16.25 12.50 -0.33
CA ASN A 13 14.88 12.84 -0.74
C ASN A 13 13.92 12.86 0.46
N MET A 14 14.00 11.89 1.38
CA MET A 14 13.17 11.86 2.59
C MET A 14 13.49 13.05 3.50
N TYR A 15 14.77 13.40 3.64
CA TYR A 15 15.19 14.58 4.41
C TYR A 15 14.63 15.88 3.83
N ARG A 16 14.73 16.09 2.51
CA ARG A 16 14.16 17.26 1.80
C ARG A 16 12.64 17.31 1.89
N ASN A 17 11.98 16.17 2.08
CA ASN A 17 10.53 16.08 2.31
C ASN A 17 10.13 16.31 3.79
N GLY A 18 11.08 16.57 4.70
CA GLY A 18 10.83 16.84 6.11
C GLY A 18 10.64 15.60 6.98
N PHE A 19 10.98 14.41 6.48
CA PHE A 19 10.82 13.14 7.20
C PHE A 19 12.12 12.61 7.83
N GLY A 20 13.19 13.42 7.86
CA GLY A 20 14.50 12.99 8.31
C GLY A 20 15.22 12.09 7.29
N ARG A 21 16.48 11.75 7.58
CA ARG A 21 17.29 10.89 6.70
C ARG A 21 16.95 9.43 6.90
N ARG A 22 15.72 9.02 6.51
CA ARG A 22 15.27 7.62 6.53
C ARG A 22 15.35 7.01 5.15
N SER A 23 15.73 5.75 5.08
CA SER A 23 15.75 4.95 3.86
C SER A 23 15.54 3.48 4.20
N PHE A 24 15.22 2.69 3.21
CA PHE A 24 15.29 1.24 3.33
C PHE A 24 16.76 0.80 3.54
N ARG A 25 16.92 -0.31 4.28
CA ARG A 25 18.22 -0.93 4.52
C ARG A 25 18.24 -2.30 3.91
N PHE A 26 19.40 -2.67 3.37
CA PHE A 26 19.64 -4.02 2.89
C PHE A 26 20.01 -4.94 4.07
N GLU A 27 19.82 -6.25 3.90
CA GLU A 27 20.49 -7.23 4.74
C GLU A 27 22.01 -7.01 4.62
N GLU A 28 22.71 -7.03 5.73
CA GLU A 28 24.15 -6.80 5.78
C GLU A 28 24.88 -8.06 6.20
N GLU A 29 26.07 -8.26 5.67
CA GLU A 29 26.99 -9.26 6.16
C GLU A 29 28.38 -8.68 6.43
N TRP A 30 29.08 -9.28 7.39
CA TRP A 30 30.43 -8.91 7.74
C TRP A 30 31.39 -9.56 6.77
N GLN A 31 31.98 -8.76 5.87
CA GLN A 31 32.83 -9.23 4.80
C GLN A 31 34.01 -8.29 4.57
N GLN A 32 34.95 -8.68 3.68
CA GLN A 32 35.97 -7.76 3.21
C GLN A 32 35.30 -6.60 2.48
N GLY A 33 35.61 -5.36 2.91
CA GLY A 33 35.01 -4.16 2.35
C GLY A 33 35.26 -4.04 0.85
N SER A 34 34.21 -3.72 0.11
CA SER A 34 34.21 -3.56 -1.36
C SER A 34 33.79 -2.16 -1.81
N LEU A 35 33.31 -1.33 -0.88
CA LEU A 35 32.73 -0.02 -1.18
C LEU A 35 33.76 1.12 -1.34
N SER A 36 35.02 0.91 -0.92
CA SER A 36 36.09 1.88 -1.01
C SER A 36 37.37 1.20 -1.47
N LYS A 37 38.13 1.83 -2.37
CA LYS A 37 39.46 1.34 -2.79
C LYS A 37 40.41 1.15 -1.61
N ARG A 38 40.35 2.06 -0.63
CA ARG A 38 41.11 1.94 0.61
C ARG A 38 40.81 0.64 1.37
N ASP A 39 39.51 0.35 1.56
CA ASP A 39 39.11 -0.85 2.31
C ASP A 39 39.48 -2.14 1.56
N ILE A 40 39.38 -2.10 0.22
CA ILE A 40 39.81 -3.21 -0.66
C ILE A 40 41.33 -3.44 -0.51
N ASP A 41 42.13 -2.40 -0.65
CA ASP A 41 43.59 -2.48 -0.60
C ASP A 41 44.12 -2.91 0.79
N MET A 42 43.46 -2.43 1.85
CA MET A 42 43.82 -2.76 3.22
C MET A 42 43.15 -4.04 3.72
N ARG A 43 42.33 -4.68 2.92
CA ARG A 43 41.50 -5.86 3.29
C ARG A 43 40.72 -5.62 4.58
N GLN A 44 40.20 -4.40 4.73
CA GLN A 44 39.45 -3.98 5.90
C GLN A 44 38.08 -4.66 5.90
N MET A 45 37.69 -5.28 7.04
CA MET A 45 36.35 -5.86 7.19
C MET A 45 35.30 -4.76 7.43
N ARG A 46 34.13 -4.93 6.81
CA ARG A 46 32.97 -4.01 6.91
C ARG A 46 31.65 -4.78 6.95
N SER A 47 30.62 -4.14 7.47
CA SER A 47 29.25 -4.56 7.26
C SER A 47 28.75 -3.91 5.97
N GLU A 48 28.45 -4.69 4.96
CA GLU A 48 28.02 -4.22 3.64
C GLU A 48 26.76 -4.97 3.21
N ALA A 49 26.04 -4.40 2.23
CA ALA A 49 24.84 -5.02 1.69
C ALA A 49 25.16 -6.43 1.16
N LYS A 50 24.47 -7.42 1.69
CA LYS A 50 24.63 -8.81 1.28
C LYS A 50 24.03 -9.02 -0.11
N VAL A 51 24.79 -9.67 -0.97
CA VAL A 51 24.36 -10.05 -2.30
C VAL A 51 24.09 -11.55 -2.33
N HIS A 52 22.81 -11.93 -2.45
CA HIS A 52 22.40 -13.32 -2.62
C HIS A 52 22.57 -13.73 -4.09
N VAL A 53 23.37 -14.75 -4.35
CA VAL A 53 23.50 -15.33 -5.70
C VAL A 53 22.60 -16.57 -5.76
N VAL A 54 21.47 -16.44 -6.47
CA VAL A 54 20.46 -17.48 -6.57
C VAL A 54 20.45 -18.05 -7.99
N ARG A 55 20.57 -19.38 -8.10
CA ARG A 55 20.48 -20.07 -9.38
C ARG A 55 19.01 -20.32 -9.71
N SER A 56 18.55 -19.79 -10.85
CA SER A 56 17.21 -20.07 -11.36
C SER A 56 17.03 -21.55 -11.74
N LYS A 57 15.80 -22.05 -11.60
CA LYS A 57 15.40 -23.36 -12.16
C LYS A 57 15.26 -23.33 -13.69
N LYS A 58 15.24 -22.15 -14.29
CA LYS A 58 15.16 -21.96 -15.74
C LYS A 58 16.52 -22.00 -16.39
N THR A 59 16.58 -22.57 -17.58
CA THR A 59 17.77 -22.56 -18.39
C THR A 59 18.01 -21.19 -19.01
N VAL A 60 19.25 -20.87 -19.35
CA VAL A 60 19.61 -19.65 -20.07
C VAL A 60 18.82 -19.51 -21.39
N ALA A 61 18.56 -20.62 -22.08
CA ALA A 61 17.77 -20.63 -23.33
C ALA A 61 16.32 -20.19 -23.07
N GLU A 62 15.67 -20.66 -22.00
CA GLU A 62 14.32 -20.23 -21.61
C GLU A 62 14.30 -18.76 -21.23
N ILE A 63 15.28 -18.31 -20.41
CA ILE A 63 15.37 -16.92 -19.94
C ILE A 63 15.59 -15.97 -21.14
N ARG A 64 16.36 -16.39 -22.15
CA ARG A 64 16.65 -15.60 -23.36
C ARG A 64 15.69 -15.85 -24.53
N ASP A 65 14.58 -16.55 -24.32
CA ASP A 65 13.53 -16.69 -25.34
C ASP A 65 12.96 -15.32 -25.69
N LEU A 66 12.85 -15.00 -26.98
CA LEU A 66 12.24 -13.75 -27.47
C LEU A 66 10.81 -13.59 -26.99
N ASN A 67 10.06 -14.68 -26.82
CA ASN A 67 8.66 -14.64 -26.42
C ASN A 67 8.46 -14.19 -24.95
N VAL A 68 9.52 -14.18 -24.13
CA VAL A 68 9.49 -13.64 -22.76
C VAL A 68 10.16 -12.25 -22.64
N ALA A 69 10.84 -11.78 -23.70
CA ALA A 69 11.50 -10.49 -23.69
C ALA A 69 10.48 -9.35 -23.66
N GLN A 70 10.46 -8.57 -22.56
CA GLN A 70 9.44 -7.55 -22.33
C GLN A 70 9.38 -6.49 -23.45
N GLN A 71 10.54 -6.10 -24.01
CA GLN A 71 10.65 -5.09 -25.06
C GLN A 71 10.30 -5.62 -26.46
N TRP A 72 10.25 -6.94 -26.66
CA TRP A 72 9.89 -7.52 -27.94
C TRP A 72 8.39 -7.43 -28.18
N GLN A 73 7.96 -6.61 -29.16
CA GLN A 73 6.55 -6.33 -29.38
C GLN A 73 5.69 -7.58 -29.62
N PRO A 74 6.14 -8.58 -30.41
CA PRO A 74 5.37 -9.80 -30.65
C PRO A 74 5.31 -10.76 -29.46
N ALA A 75 6.12 -10.56 -28.40
CA ALA A 75 6.15 -11.45 -27.24
C ALA A 75 4.79 -11.50 -26.52
N GLN A 76 4.35 -12.72 -26.22
CA GLN A 76 3.08 -12.98 -25.54
C GLN A 76 3.25 -13.33 -24.06
N ARG A 77 4.48 -13.62 -23.62
CA ARG A 77 4.81 -14.10 -22.28
C ARG A 77 5.69 -13.10 -21.51
N LYS A 78 5.41 -11.80 -21.68
CA LYS A 78 6.22 -10.68 -21.14
C LYS A 78 6.31 -10.65 -19.62
N GLY A 79 5.39 -11.30 -18.90
CA GLY A 79 5.37 -11.38 -17.44
C GLY A 79 6.13 -12.57 -16.87
N ASP A 80 6.55 -13.54 -17.70
CA ASP A 80 7.09 -14.80 -17.21
C ASP A 80 8.42 -14.65 -16.46
N LEU A 81 9.29 -13.74 -16.89
CA LEU A 81 10.55 -13.49 -16.19
C LEU A 81 10.32 -13.04 -14.73
N TRP A 82 9.30 -12.22 -14.48
CA TRP A 82 8.93 -11.82 -13.13
C TRP A 82 8.36 -13.00 -12.34
N SER A 83 7.48 -13.79 -12.95
CA SER A 83 6.88 -14.95 -12.30
C SER A 83 7.92 -16.02 -11.94
N TRP A 84 8.88 -16.27 -12.82
CA TRP A 84 9.98 -17.23 -12.56
C TRP A 84 10.92 -16.73 -11.47
N ALA A 85 11.28 -15.44 -11.50
CA ALA A 85 12.07 -14.85 -10.44
C ALA A 85 11.32 -14.89 -9.08
N LEU A 86 9.99 -14.68 -9.08
CA LEU A 86 9.18 -14.83 -7.88
C LEU A 86 9.21 -16.26 -7.34
N ASP A 87 9.08 -17.27 -8.21
CA ASP A 87 9.18 -18.68 -7.83
C ASP A 87 10.55 -19.00 -7.20
N ASP A 88 11.64 -18.53 -7.83
CA ASP A 88 13.00 -18.72 -7.33
C ASP A 88 13.20 -18.04 -5.96
N MET A 89 12.66 -16.84 -5.75
CA MET A 89 12.76 -16.12 -4.47
C MET A 89 11.92 -16.78 -3.36
N VAL A 90 10.72 -17.26 -3.67
CA VAL A 90 9.87 -18.00 -2.73
C VAL A 90 10.56 -19.28 -2.28
N ASP A 91 11.17 -20.02 -3.22
CA ASP A 91 11.88 -21.26 -2.91
C ASP A 91 13.16 -21.03 -2.10
N TYR A 92 13.83 -19.91 -2.34
CA TYR A 92 15.06 -19.55 -1.65
C TYR A 92 14.81 -19.05 -0.21
N PHE A 93 13.91 -18.08 -0.05
CA PHE A 93 13.64 -17.43 1.26
C PHE A 93 12.62 -18.18 2.10
N LYS A 94 11.70 -18.94 1.50
CA LYS A 94 10.62 -19.69 2.19
C LYS A 94 9.87 -18.81 3.19
N PRO A 95 9.24 -17.71 2.75
CA PRO A 95 8.67 -16.72 3.64
C PRO A 95 7.63 -17.33 4.59
N GLU A 96 7.74 -17.00 5.87
CA GLU A 96 6.77 -17.38 6.88
C GLU A 96 5.47 -16.56 6.74
N PRO A 97 4.32 -17.08 7.16
CA PRO A 97 3.08 -16.33 7.15
C PRO A 97 3.21 -14.99 7.90
N GLY A 98 2.85 -13.89 7.23
CA GLY A 98 2.95 -12.53 7.80
C GLY A 98 4.33 -11.87 7.68
N VAL A 99 5.33 -12.56 7.14
CA VAL A 99 6.66 -12.00 6.85
C VAL A 99 6.76 -11.71 5.36
N THR A 100 7.24 -10.51 5.02
CA THR A 100 7.51 -10.11 3.64
C THR A 100 9.00 -9.85 3.45
N HIS A 101 9.62 -10.53 2.49
CA HIS A 101 10.97 -10.25 2.02
C HIS A 101 10.91 -9.33 0.80
N ASN A 102 11.58 -8.18 0.86
CA ASN A 102 11.66 -7.25 -0.26
C ASN A 102 12.98 -7.48 -1.01
N CYS A 103 12.88 -7.87 -2.28
CA CYS A 103 14.00 -8.32 -3.10
C CYS A 103 14.17 -7.40 -4.32
N ALA A 104 15.35 -6.81 -4.46
CA ALA A 104 15.79 -6.18 -5.70
C ALA A 104 16.63 -7.21 -6.48
N VAL A 105 16.12 -7.73 -7.57
CA VAL A 105 16.73 -8.83 -8.33
C VAL A 105 17.31 -8.34 -9.64
N LEU A 106 18.61 -8.61 -9.85
CA LEU A 106 19.29 -8.36 -11.09
C LEU A 106 19.44 -9.67 -11.86
N LEU A 107 18.80 -9.74 -13.04
CA LEU A 107 18.88 -10.90 -13.94
C LEU A 107 20.25 -10.90 -14.66
N LEU A 108 21.16 -11.79 -14.26
CA LEU A 108 22.53 -11.82 -14.78
C LEU A 108 22.65 -12.37 -16.21
N ASP A 109 21.63 -13.10 -16.68
CA ASP A 109 21.60 -13.70 -18.01
C ASP A 109 21.14 -12.77 -19.12
N SER A 110 21.03 -11.46 -18.87
CA SER A 110 20.66 -10.50 -19.91
C SER A 110 21.63 -10.51 -21.08
N HIS A 111 21.09 -10.44 -22.29
CA HIS A 111 21.84 -10.52 -23.53
C HIS A 111 21.30 -9.56 -24.59
N TRP A 112 22.18 -8.74 -25.16
CA TRP A 112 21.84 -7.87 -26.28
C TRP A 112 21.75 -8.64 -27.58
N ASP A 113 20.57 -8.69 -28.18
CA ASP A 113 20.32 -9.29 -29.49
C ASP A 113 20.42 -8.20 -30.56
N THR A 114 21.56 -8.16 -31.23
CA THR A 114 21.85 -7.16 -32.27
C THR A 114 21.01 -7.32 -33.53
N GLN A 115 20.44 -8.51 -33.78
CA GLN A 115 19.58 -8.74 -34.94
C GLN A 115 18.19 -8.19 -34.73
N ASN A 116 17.60 -8.45 -33.54
CA ASN A 116 16.26 -8.03 -33.22
C ASN A 116 16.23 -6.69 -32.47
N GLN A 117 17.40 -6.12 -32.15
CA GLN A 117 17.53 -4.86 -31.39
C GLN A 117 16.73 -4.87 -30.08
N VAL A 118 16.86 -5.97 -29.31
CA VAL A 118 16.14 -6.21 -28.07
C VAL A 118 17.06 -6.81 -27.00
N ILE A 119 16.82 -6.50 -25.74
CA ILE A 119 17.52 -7.12 -24.62
C ILE A 119 16.76 -8.38 -24.22
N ARG A 120 17.34 -9.54 -24.45
CA ARG A 120 16.81 -10.84 -24.00
C ARG A 120 17.17 -11.07 -22.54
N GLY A 121 16.35 -11.83 -21.81
CA GLY A 121 16.57 -12.07 -20.38
C GLY A 121 16.50 -10.81 -19.55
N HIS A 122 15.65 -9.88 -19.97
CA HIS A 122 15.41 -8.60 -19.30
C HIS A 122 13.92 -8.30 -19.22
N ALA A 123 13.50 -7.87 -18.04
CA ALA A 123 12.24 -7.19 -17.82
C ALA A 123 12.43 -6.18 -16.68
N ALA A 124 11.73 -5.06 -16.77
CA ALA A 124 11.59 -4.07 -15.71
C ALA A 124 10.18 -4.19 -15.14
N LEU A 125 10.04 -4.88 -14.03
CA LEU A 125 8.76 -5.17 -13.37
C LEU A 125 8.93 -5.20 -11.86
N GLY A 126 8.03 -4.51 -11.15
CA GLY A 126 7.97 -4.49 -9.69
C GLY A 126 6.58 -4.82 -9.15
N GLY A 127 6.51 -5.53 -8.04
CA GLY A 127 5.24 -5.90 -7.40
C GLY A 127 5.42 -6.82 -6.20
N ASN A 128 4.30 -7.31 -5.66
CA ASN A 128 4.28 -8.14 -4.46
C ASN A 128 3.47 -9.43 -4.70
N GLY A 129 3.95 -10.55 -4.15
CA GLY A 129 3.24 -11.82 -4.22
C GLY A 129 3.85 -12.86 -3.29
N ARG A 130 3.03 -13.70 -2.67
CA ARG A 130 3.43 -14.85 -1.87
C ARG A 130 4.50 -14.56 -0.78
N GLY A 131 4.38 -13.43 -0.09
CA GLY A 131 5.35 -13.00 0.94
C GLY A 131 6.66 -12.45 0.39
N ILE A 132 6.75 -12.20 -0.93
CA ILE A 132 7.89 -11.57 -1.58
C ILE A 132 7.45 -10.27 -2.24
N GLY A 133 8.13 -9.16 -1.91
CA GLY A 133 8.17 -7.95 -2.71
C GLY A 133 9.31 -8.07 -3.71
N LEU A 134 9.05 -7.94 -5.01
CA LEU A 134 10.03 -8.26 -6.04
C LEU A 134 10.12 -7.15 -7.08
N GLY A 135 11.30 -6.52 -7.20
CA GLY A 135 11.65 -5.65 -8.30
C GLY A 135 12.75 -6.27 -9.13
N ILE A 136 12.49 -6.56 -10.41
CA ILE A 136 13.48 -7.19 -11.31
C ILE A 136 13.99 -6.21 -12.35
N PHE A 137 15.25 -6.36 -12.71
CA PHE A 137 15.89 -5.65 -13.81
C PHE A 137 16.98 -6.50 -14.46
N GLY A 138 17.42 -6.16 -15.67
CA GLY A 138 18.48 -6.88 -16.36
C GLY A 138 19.87 -6.32 -16.10
N SER A 139 20.90 -7.13 -16.29
CA SER A 139 22.31 -6.79 -16.06
C SER A 139 23.02 -6.12 -17.25
N HIS A 140 22.30 -5.82 -18.32
CA HIS A 140 22.89 -5.36 -19.58
C HIS A 140 23.68 -4.06 -19.48
N ALA A 141 23.39 -3.18 -18.51
CA ALA A 141 24.09 -1.94 -18.27
C ALA A 141 25.15 -2.04 -17.14
N LEU A 142 25.34 -3.21 -16.51
CA LEU A 142 26.17 -3.39 -15.32
C LEU A 142 27.64 -2.96 -15.54
N HIS A 143 28.16 -3.06 -16.77
CA HIS A 143 29.52 -2.63 -17.13
C HIS A 143 29.75 -1.13 -16.98
N THR A 144 28.70 -0.31 -16.85
CA THR A 144 28.78 1.14 -16.65
C THR A 144 28.65 1.55 -15.18
N TYR A 145 28.33 0.61 -14.28
CA TYR A 145 28.08 0.93 -12.88
C TYR A 145 29.38 1.17 -12.10
N PRO A 146 29.40 2.12 -11.15
CA PRO A 146 30.56 2.29 -10.29
C PRO A 146 30.76 1.06 -9.41
N SER A 147 32.00 0.59 -9.28
CA SER A 147 32.36 -0.56 -8.46
C SER A 147 32.53 -0.17 -6.97
N CYS A 148 33.04 1.02 -6.71
CA CYS A 148 33.29 1.56 -5.38
C CYS A 148 32.96 3.06 -5.32
N LEU A 149 33.11 3.68 -4.14
CA LEU A 149 32.78 5.09 -3.92
C LEU A 149 33.58 6.04 -4.81
N GLU A 150 34.87 5.76 -4.97
CA GLU A 150 35.77 6.57 -5.78
C GLU A 150 35.45 6.54 -7.27
N ASP A 151 34.70 5.50 -7.73
CA ASP A 151 34.29 5.38 -9.12
C ASP A 151 32.93 6.06 -9.40
N VAL A 152 32.21 6.56 -8.38
CA VAL A 152 30.85 7.12 -8.55
C VAL A 152 30.88 8.32 -9.50
N VAL A 153 31.70 9.35 -9.23
CA VAL A 153 31.80 10.54 -10.08
C VAL A 153 32.35 10.20 -11.47
N PRO A 154 33.45 9.43 -11.60
CA PRO A 154 33.90 8.95 -12.91
C PRO A 154 32.83 8.26 -13.75
N ALA A 155 32.06 7.30 -13.19
CA ALA A 155 31.01 6.61 -13.90
C ALA A 155 29.86 7.55 -14.31
N MET A 156 29.48 8.48 -13.44
CA MET A 156 28.42 9.47 -13.68
C MET A 156 28.81 10.57 -14.68
N THR A 157 30.08 10.64 -15.08
CA THR A 157 30.60 11.60 -16.06
C THR A 157 31.28 10.94 -17.27
N ASP A 158 31.18 9.61 -17.38
CA ASP A 158 31.80 8.85 -18.46
C ASP A 158 31.05 9.06 -19.78
N CYS A 159 31.61 9.91 -20.64
CA CYS A 159 31.10 10.21 -21.98
C CYS A 159 31.49 9.17 -23.04
N THR A 160 32.04 8.02 -22.66
CA THR A 160 32.34 6.94 -23.61
C THR A 160 31.05 6.54 -24.33
N LYS A 161 31.11 6.54 -25.67
CA LYS A 161 29.96 6.21 -26.48
C LYS A 161 29.66 4.70 -26.40
N THR A 162 28.41 4.36 -26.14
CA THR A 162 27.95 2.98 -26.11
C THR A 162 28.15 2.31 -27.48
N ASN A 163 28.86 1.18 -27.49
CA ASN A 163 29.03 0.39 -28.70
C ASN A 163 27.85 -0.59 -28.89
N THR A 164 26.85 -0.15 -29.62
CA THR A 164 25.61 -0.93 -29.88
C THR A 164 25.81 -2.19 -30.75
N GLN A 165 27.02 -2.42 -31.24
CA GLN A 165 27.38 -3.72 -31.85
C GLN A 165 27.67 -4.81 -30.81
N VAL A 166 27.88 -4.43 -29.55
CA VAL A 166 28.29 -5.32 -28.46
C VAL A 166 27.35 -5.31 -27.30
N VAL A 167 26.85 -4.12 -26.89
CA VAL A 167 26.01 -3.91 -25.71
C VAL A 167 24.76 -3.11 -26.05
N ALA A 168 23.71 -3.26 -25.23
CA ALA A 168 22.49 -2.50 -25.39
C ALA A 168 22.71 -1.00 -25.18
N SER A 169 22.01 -0.21 -26.01
CA SER A 169 21.78 1.20 -25.76
C SER A 169 20.38 1.38 -25.17
N ASP A 170 20.10 0.85 -24.00
CA ASP A 170 18.77 0.81 -23.42
C ASP A 170 17.97 2.12 -23.65
N CYS A 171 16.68 2.03 -23.98
CA CYS A 171 15.83 3.18 -24.36
C CYS A 171 16.34 4.00 -25.57
N GLY A 172 17.07 3.38 -26.50
CA GLY A 172 17.56 4.02 -27.72
C GLY A 172 18.64 5.07 -27.46
N ASP A 173 18.40 6.33 -27.89
CA ASP A 173 19.39 7.39 -27.76
C ASP A 173 19.68 7.83 -26.32
N ASP A 174 18.81 7.49 -25.37
CA ASP A 174 18.95 7.93 -23.97
C ASP A 174 20.16 7.34 -23.27
N SER A 175 20.57 6.14 -23.66
CA SER A 175 21.74 5.45 -23.13
C SER A 175 22.88 5.34 -24.14
N SER A 176 23.03 6.32 -25.00
CA SER A 176 24.08 6.32 -26.02
C SER A 176 25.50 6.57 -25.46
N GLN A 177 25.61 7.05 -24.22
CA GLN A 177 26.86 7.21 -23.46
C GLN A 177 26.82 6.38 -22.18
N HIS A 178 27.97 5.99 -21.65
CA HIS A 178 28.06 5.15 -20.45
C HIS A 178 27.36 5.77 -19.23
N TRP A 179 27.53 7.08 -18.99
CA TRP A 179 26.85 7.75 -17.89
C TRP A 179 25.30 7.70 -18.00
N GLN A 180 24.78 7.77 -19.23
CA GLN A 180 23.34 7.65 -19.48
C GLN A 180 22.84 6.22 -19.25
N ALA A 181 23.59 5.23 -19.77
CA ALA A 181 23.28 3.82 -19.53
C ALA A 181 23.31 3.46 -18.04
N MET A 182 24.27 4.04 -17.28
CA MET A 182 24.36 3.88 -15.84
C MET A 182 23.15 4.51 -15.13
N CYS A 183 22.76 5.75 -15.48
CA CYS A 183 21.59 6.42 -14.89
C CYS A 183 20.30 5.64 -15.11
N ILE A 184 20.08 5.17 -16.36
CA ILE A 184 18.91 4.38 -16.70
C ILE A 184 18.94 3.03 -15.97
N GLY A 185 20.04 2.30 -16.01
CA GLY A 185 20.12 0.99 -15.39
C GLY A 185 19.90 1.02 -13.87
N ILE A 186 20.61 1.92 -13.16
CA ILE A 186 20.46 2.09 -11.71
C ILE A 186 19.08 2.65 -11.37
N GLY A 187 18.63 3.68 -12.10
CA GLY A 187 17.40 4.40 -11.77
C GLY A 187 16.13 3.64 -12.17
N ALA A 188 16.13 2.90 -13.29
CA ALA A 188 14.99 2.07 -13.68
C ALA A 188 14.82 0.87 -12.73
N HIS A 189 15.91 0.25 -12.27
CA HIS A 189 15.80 -0.78 -11.23
C HIS A 189 15.25 -0.19 -9.92
N LEU A 190 15.67 1.02 -9.52
CA LEU A 190 15.11 1.74 -8.37
C LEU A 190 13.60 2.03 -8.56
N HIS A 191 13.15 2.32 -9.78
CA HIS A 191 11.72 2.47 -10.10
C HIS A 191 10.95 1.19 -9.79
N GLU A 192 11.46 0.02 -10.19
CA GLU A 192 10.83 -1.27 -9.89
C GLU A 192 10.83 -1.56 -8.37
N VAL A 193 11.88 -1.16 -7.65
CA VAL A 193 11.90 -1.19 -6.18
C VAL A 193 10.85 -0.24 -5.58
N GLY A 194 10.56 0.89 -6.22
CA GLY A 194 9.46 1.79 -5.84
C GLY A 194 8.11 1.07 -5.86
N HIS A 195 7.83 0.27 -6.89
CA HIS A 195 6.62 -0.56 -6.95
C HIS A 195 6.56 -1.62 -5.83
N VAL A 196 7.69 -2.19 -5.42
CA VAL A 196 7.75 -3.09 -4.26
C VAL A 196 7.26 -2.40 -2.98
N PHE A 197 7.59 -1.11 -2.81
CA PHE A 197 7.16 -0.30 -1.67
C PHE A 197 5.76 0.33 -1.85
N GLY A 198 5.01 -0.08 -2.88
CA GLY A 198 3.63 0.36 -3.13
C GLY A 198 3.49 1.70 -3.84
N CYS A 199 4.55 2.23 -4.45
CA CYS A 199 4.46 3.44 -5.26
C CYS A 199 3.82 3.16 -6.62
N PRO A 200 2.74 3.83 -7.00
CA PRO A 200 2.24 3.84 -8.37
C PRO A 200 3.07 4.78 -9.24
N HIS A 201 2.84 4.77 -10.54
CA HIS A 201 3.37 5.81 -11.42
C HIS A 201 2.90 7.20 -10.95
N GLN A 202 3.76 8.21 -11.11
CA GLN A 202 3.53 9.59 -10.67
C GLN A 202 3.75 10.55 -11.83
N SER A 203 3.35 11.82 -11.65
CA SER A 203 3.50 12.87 -12.67
C SER A 203 4.93 13.40 -12.81
N LYS A 204 5.87 13.00 -11.95
CA LYS A 204 7.29 13.38 -11.98
C LYS A 204 8.13 12.43 -11.12
N GLY A 205 9.44 12.52 -11.24
CA GLY A 205 10.41 11.81 -10.40
C GLY A 205 10.67 10.37 -10.86
N VAL A 206 11.23 9.57 -9.96
CA VAL A 206 11.62 8.17 -10.26
C VAL A 206 10.44 7.41 -10.87
N MET A 207 9.22 7.59 -10.32
CA MET A 207 8.03 6.86 -10.77
C MET A 207 7.43 7.40 -12.08
N LEU A 208 7.91 8.54 -12.64
CA LEU A 208 7.64 8.99 -14.02
C LEU A 208 8.76 8.57 -15.00
N ARG A 209 9.84 7.94 -14.54
CA ARG A 209 11.05 7.62 -15.32
C ARG A 209 12.00 8.80 -15.52
N ASP A 210 11.99 9.79 -14.62
CA ASP A 210 12.97 10.90 -14.61
C ASP A 210 14.37 10.43 -14.19
N TYR A 211 14.58 9.13 -14.00
CA TYR A 211 15.84 8.54 -13.56
C TYR A 211 16.97 8.69 -14.61
N GLY A 212 16.69 9.10 -15.83
CA GLY A 212 17.72 9.54 -16.77
C GLY A 212 18.58 10.69 -16.21
N MET A 213 18.06 11.43 -15.20
CA MET A 213 18.76 12.52 -14.50
C MET A 213 19.29 12.08 -13.11
N PHE A 214 19.43 10.77 -12.86
CA PHE A 214 19.85 10.25 -11.55
C PHE A 214 21.21 10.76 -11.10
N ASN A 215 22.15 11.00 -12.05
CA ASN A 215 23.48 11.55 -11.78
C ASN A 215 23.44 12.94 -11.16
N ARG A 216 22.42 13.77 -11.43
CA ARG A 216 22.35 15.16 -10.95
C ARG A 216 22.31 15.28 -9.42
N THR A 217 21.83 14.27 -8.72
CA THR A 217 21.87 14.24 -7.24
C THR A 217 23.29 14.10 -6.69
N PHE A 218 24.22 13.57 -7.48
CA PHE A 218 25.60 13.26 -7.06
C PHE A 218 26.65 14.18 -7.71
N LEU A 219 26.23 15.02 -8.65
CA LEU A 219 27.12 15.89 -9.42
C LEU A 219 26.70 17.36 -9.33
N THR A 220 27.70 18.24 -9.31
CA THR A 220 27.47 19.67 -9.48
C THR A 220 27.56 20.13 -10.94
N LYS A 221 28.09 19.29 -11.81
CA LYS A 221 28.21 19.56 -13.25
C LYS A 221 27.87 18.29 -14.01
N GLU A 222 26.84 18.38 -14.84
CA GLU A 222 26.44 17.30 -15.71
C GLU A 222 27.27 17.29 -16.99
N PRO A 223 27.65 16.12 -17.54
CA PRO A 223 28.40 16.05 -18.80
C PRO A 223 27.53 16.41 -20.02
N TYR A 224 28.15 16.52 -21.18
CA TYR A 224 27.47 16.68 -22.47
C TYR A 224 26.55 15.47 -22.74
N SER A 225 25.34 15.75 -23.21
CA SER A 225 24.38 14.69 -23.61
C SER A 225 24.34 14.55 -25.12
N THR A 226 24.63 13.35 -25.62
CA THR A 226 24.47 13.01 -27.04
C THR A 226 23.02 13.02 -27.49
N LYS A 227 22.08 12.75 -26.58
CA LYS A 227 20.64 12.79 -26.86
C LYS A 227 20.15 14.21 -27.15
N THR A 228 20.40 15.14 -26.25
CA THR A 228 19.96 16.53 -26.39
C THR A 228 20.89 17.36 -27.26
N LYS A 229 22.10 16.86 -27.55
CA LYS A 229 23.19 17.58 -28.24
C LYS A 229 23.53 18.92 -27.58
N GLN A 230 23.38 18.98 -26.26
CA GLN A 230 23.64 20.16 -25.45
C GLN A 230 24.66 19.86 -24.34
N PRO A 231 25.42 20.87 -23.88
CA PRO A 231 26.13 20.78 -22.62
C PRO A 231 25.14 20.45 -21.50
N GLY A 232 25.56 19.61 -20.56
CA GLY A 232 24.80 19.38 -19.35
C GLY A 232 24.72 20.61 -18.44
N LEU A 233 23.87 20.54 -17.43
CA LEU A 233 23.65 21.63 -16.49
C LEU A 233 24.92 21.93 -15.66
N GLN A 234 25.26 23.22 -15.49
CA GLN A 234 26.41 23.69 -14.74
C GLN A 234 26.08 25.05 -14.09
N PRO A 235 25.69 25.10 -12.79
CA PRO A 235 25.60 23.96 -11.85
C PRO A 235 24.30 23.15 -11.97
N CYS A 236 24.32 21.90 -11.51
CA CYS A 236 23.11 21.17 -11.19
C CYS A 236 22.55 21.72 -9.86
N LEU A 237 21.31 22.22 -9.89
CA LEU A 237 20.60 22.69 -8.71
C LEU A 237 19.59 21.63 -8.23
N PRO A 238 19.14 21.66 -6.96
CA PRO A 238 18.20 20.68 -6.41
C PRO A 238 16.91 20.52 -7.21
N GLU A 239 16.39 21.59 -7.80
CA GLU A 239 15.20 21.56 -8.65
C GLU A 239 15.37 20.83 -9.98
N HIS A 240 16.62 20.59 -10.39
CA HIS A 240 16.97 19.87 -11.63
C HIS A 240 17.22 18.39 -11.41
N GLU A 241 17.24 17.94 -10.16
CA GLU A 241 17.55 16.56 -9.80
C GLU A 241 16.34 15.65 -10.04
N CYS A 242 16.60 14.36 -10.26
CA CYS A 242 15.60 13.33 -10.10
C CYS A 242 15.17 13.28 -8.62
N SER A 243 13.93 12.96 -8.35
CA SER A 243 13.41 12.91 -6.98
C SER A 243 12.34 11.84 -6.84
N TRP A 244 12.06 11.40 -5.62
CA TRP A 244 10.80 10.77 -5.30
C TRP A 244 9.67 11.81 -5.28
N HIS A 245 8.52 11.46 -5.86
CA HIS A 245 7.34 12.32 -5.76
C HIS A 245 6.90 12.46 -4.29
N ARG A 246 6.23 13.57 -3.93
CA ARG A 246 5.75 13.78 -2.55
C ARG A 246 4.90 12.61 -2.04
N LEU A 247 4.03 12.06 -2.87
CA LEU A 247 3.19 10.92 -2.52
C LEU A 247 3.99 9.63 -2.27
N ASP A 248 5.12 9.44 -2.96
CA ASP A 248 6.03 8.32 -2.70
C ASP A 248 6.70 8.48 -1.33
N ALA A 249 7.18 9.70 -1.02
CA ALA A 249 7.77 10.01 0.28
C ALA A 249 6.77 9.81 1.44
N LEU A 250 5.50 10.13 1.25
CA LEU A 250 4.42 9.87 2.22
C LEU A 250 4.20 8.36 2.44
N ARG A 251 4.22 7.56 1.38
CA ARG A 251 4.15 6.09 1.49
C ARG A 251 5.34 5.54 2.25
N PHE A 252 6.55 5.99 1.90
CA PHE A 252 7.77 5.57 2.57
C PHE A 252 7.77 5.92 4.06
N ARG A 253 7.23 7.08 4.46
CA ARG A 253 7.12 7.47 5.88
C ARG A 253 6.37 6.44 6.72
N SER A 254 5.38 5.79 6.14
CA SER A 254 4.55 4.77 6.79
C SER A 254 5.01 3.33 6.55
N HIS A 255 5.93 3.10 5.58
CA HIS A 255 6.35 1.75 5.21
C HIS A 255 7.32 1.14 6.25
N PRO A 256 7.16 -0.14 6.62
CA PRO A 256 8.02 -0.79 7.64
C PRO A 256 9.53 -0.68 7.37
N CYS A 257 9.96 -0.82 6.11
CA CYS A 257 11.38 -0.76 5.73
C CYS A 257 12.03 0.63 5.95
N PHE A 258 11.24 1.68 6.16
CA PHE A 258 11.72 3.05 6.36
C PHE A 258 11.61 3.55 7.80
N LYS A 259 11.16 2.69 8.72
CA LYS A 259 11.00 3.06 10.12
C LYS A 259 12.35 3.25 10.80
N LEU A 260 12.40 4.28 11.65
CA LEU A 260 13.51 4.50 12.57
C LEU A 260 13.21 3.82 13.91
N VAL A 261 14.26 3.53 14.68
CA VAL A 261 14.12 2.95 16.02
C VAL A 261 13.29 3.86 16.96
N THR A 262 13.30 5.16 16.69
CA THR A 262 12.54 6.17 17.45
C THR A 262 11.08 6.29 17.04
N ASP A 263 10.67 5.68 15.93
CA ASP A 263 9.27 5.74 15.49
C ASP A 263 8.40 4.88 16.41
N GLN A 264 7.21 5.38 16.73
CA GLN A 264 6.24 4.59 17.49
C GLN A 264 5.81 3.36 16.66
N LEU A 265 5.71 2.21 17.34
CA LEU A 265 5.19 1.00 16.70
C LEU A 265 3.71 1.23 16.36
N PRO A 266 3.28 0.92 15.12
CA PRO A 266 1.89 1.02 14.77
C PRO A 266 1.06 -0.01 15.53
N CYS A 267 -0.21 0.33 15.77
CA CYS A 267 -1.19 -0.61 16.29
C CYS A 267 -1.36 -1.77 15.31
N SER A 268 -1.32 -3.02 15.79
CA SER A 268 -1.44 -4.23 14.95
C SER A 268 -2.81 -4.39 14.26
N GLU A 269 -3.83 -3.67 14.75
CA GLU A 269 -5.19 -3.68 14.21
C GLU A 269 -5.57 -2.28 13.71
N ASP A 270 -5.02 -1.86 12.57
CA ASP A 270 -5.27 -0.54 11.99
C ASP A 270 -6.27 -0.63 10.83
N GLY A 271 -7.55 -0.68 11.17
CA GLY A 271 -8.64 -0.60 10.19
C GLY A 271 -9.03 0.86 9.92
N ILE A 272 -8.98 1.27 8.65
CA ILE A 272 -9.54 2.54 8.21
C ILE A 272 -11.05 2.35 8.03
N GLN A 273 -11.86 3.21 8.67
CA GLN A 273 -13.31 3.21 8.53
C GLN A 273 -13.78 4.52 7.93
N VAL A 274 -14.66 4.44 6.96
CA VAL A 274 -15.25 5.61 6.29
C VAL A 274 -16.76 5.58 6.51
N TRP A 275 -17.26 6.63 7.16
CA TRP A 275 -18.66 6.84 7.46
C TRP A 275 -19.19 8.00 6.61
N ALA A 276 -20.05 7.69 5.68
CA ALA A 276 -20.73 8.71 4.88
C ALA A 276 -21.99 9.14 5.63
N ILE A 277 -21.97 10.36 6.17
CA ILE A 277 -23.01 10.91 7.02
C ILE A 277 -23.74 12.07 6.33
N ASP A 278 -24.62 12.75 7.07
CA ASP A 278 -25.45 13.83 6.57
C ASP A 278 -24.67 14.94 5.82
N GLN A 279 -25.31 15.60 4.90
CA GLN A 279 -24.77 16.72 4.10
C GLN A 279 -23.50 16.39 3.28
N GLY A 280 -23.33 15.13 2.87
CA GLY A 280 -22.17 14.72 2.06
C GLY A 280 -20.84 14.75 2.82
N ARG A 281 -20.89 14.66 4.15
CA ARG A 281 -19.68 14.57 4.98
C ARG A 281 -19.18 13.13 5.07
N LEU A 282 -17.88 12.98 4.90
CA LEU A 282 -17.15 11.74 5.16
C LEU A 282 -16.42 11.86 6.49
N PHE A 283 -16.73 10.98 7.41
CA PHE A 283 -16.01 10.84 8.67
C PHE A 283 -15.09 9.62 8.55
N ILE A 284 -13.80 9.84 8.68
CA ILE A 284 -12.77 8.84 8.46
C ILE A 284 -12.03 8.62 9.77
N THR A 285 -11.88 7.37 10.16
CA THR A 285 -11.15 6.99 11.38
C THR A 285 -10.06 5.97 11.05
N ALA A 286 -8.91 6.07 11.74
CA ALA A 286 -7.85 5.08 11.75
C ALA A 286 -7.17 5.10 13.12
N LYS A 287 -6.90 3.93 13.71
CA LYS A 287 -6.29 3.85 15.06
C LYS A 287 -4.88 4.45 15.10
N SER A 288 -4.07 4.21 14.09
CA SER A 288 -2.72 4.79 13.95
C SER A 288 -2.73 6.23 13.45
N GLY A 289 -3.88 6.74 13.06
CA GLY A 289 -4.09 8.06 12.47
C GLY A 289 -4.07 8.04 10.94
N VAL A 290 -4.80 8.99 10.35
CA VAL A 290 -4.86 9.22 8.90
C VAL A 290 -3.65 10.05 8.49
N SER A 291 -2.80 9.53 7.61
CA SER A 291 -1.58 10.21 7.16
C SER A 291 -1.81 11.09 5.93
N PHE A 292 -2.47 10.55 4.91
CA PHE A 292 -2.84 11.31 3.71
C PHE A 292 -4.00 10.66 2.96
N ILE A 293 -4.62 11.43 2.06
CA ILE A 293 -5.73 10.99 1.22
C ILE A 293 -5.47 11.45 -0.21
N GLU A 294 -5.41 10.53 -1.15
CA GLU A 294 -5.34 10.83 -2.58
C GLU A 294 -6.74 11.03 -3.15
N ILE A 295 -6.88 12.07 -3.98
CA ILE A 295 -8.11 12.42 -4.68
C ILE A 295 -7.90 12.09 -6.16
N ARG A 296 -8.62 11.08 -6.65
CA ARG A 296 -8.46 10.55 -8.01
C ARG A 296 -9.72 10.74 -8.84
N PRO A 297 -9.79 11.78 -9.66
CA PRO A 297 -10.87 11.95 -10.64
C PRO A 297 -10.79 10.83 -11.70
N GLU A 298 -11.95 10.36 -12.15
CA GLU A 298 -12.05 9.36 -13.21
C GLU A 298 -11.40 9.84 -14.51
N GLY A 299 -10.59 8.97 -15.14
CA GLY A 299 -9.88 9.26 -16.39
C GLY A 299 -8.50 9.92 -16.21
N GLU A 300 -8.07 10.22 -14.98
CA GLU A 300 -6.72 10.72 -14.73
C GLU A 300 -5.76 9.56 -14.47
N GLU A 301 -4.61 9.57 -15.14
CA GLU A 301 -3.55 8.57 -14.97
C GLU A 301 -2.83 8.77 -13.63
N PHE A 302 -2.53 10.02 -13.26
CA PHE A 302 -1.78 10.37 -12.07
C PHE A 302 -2.64 11.04 -11.01
N CYS A 303 -2.24 10.92 -9.74
CA CYS A 303 -2.84 11.68 -8.65
C CYS A 303 -2.22 13.08 -8.59
N ASN A 304 -3.01 14.10 -8.92
CA ASN A 304 -2.59 15.50 -8.91
C ASN A 304 -3.17 16.31 -7.74
N ALA A 305 -4.02 15.69 -6.92
CA ALA A 305 -4.63 16.34 -5.76
C ALA A 305 -4.67 15.38 -4.57
N TRP A 306 -4.24 15.87 -3.41
CA TRP A 306 -4.24 15.08 -2.16
C TRP A 306 -4.38 15.97 -0.93
N ILE A 307 -4.63 15.34 0.21
CA ILE A 307 -4.68 15.97 1.52
C ILE A 307 -3.62 15.30 2.39
N GLU A 308 -2.72 16.08 2.95
CA GLU A 308 -1.73 15.60 3.93
C GLU A 308 -2.15 16.02 5.33
N TYR A 309 -1.91 15.15 6.30
CA TYR A 309 -2.08 15.48 7.70
C TYR A 309 -0.71 15.52 8.38
N ALA A 310 -0.52 16.54 9.22
CA ALA A 310 0.70 16.68 9.99
C ALA A 310 0.71 15.72 11.18
N GLU A 311 1.86 15.16 11.49
CA GLU A 311 2.11 14.42 12.72
C GLU A 311 2.26 15.44 13.86
N GLY A 312 1.27 15.47 14.77
CA GLY A 312 1.30 16.32 15.95
C GLY A 312 1.96 15.61 17.16
N PRO A 313 1.95 16.24 18.36
CA PRO A 313 2.49 15.63 19.59
C PRO A 313 1.85 14.28 19.95
N GLU A 314 0.59 14.07 19.57
CA GLU A 314 -0.17 12.83 19.80
C GLU A 314 -0.17 11.89 18.57
N GLY A 315 0.69 12.16 17.58
CA GLY A 315 0.74 11.46 16.30
C GLY A 315 -0.21 12.05 15.25
N TYR A 316 -0.51 11.26 14.24
CA TYR A 316 -1.45 11.63 13.18
C TYR A 316 -2.91 11.67 13.69
N PRO A 317 -3.78 12.51 13.11
CA PRO A 317 -5.18 12.60 13.53
C PRO A 317 -5.89 11.25 13.35
N LYS A 318 -6.43 10.72 14.46
CA LYS A 318 -7.15 9.44 14.44
C LYS A 318 -8.54 9.55 13.84
N GLN A 319 -9.04 10.77 13.69
CA GLN A 319 -10.35 11.08 13.11
C GLN A 319 -10.22 12.33 12.25
N VAL A 320 -10.74 12.27 11.05
CA VAL A 320 -10.81 13.42 10.14
C VAL A 320 -12.20 13.48 9.52
N MET A 321 -12.66 14.69 9.23
CA MET A 321 -13.94 14.93 8.57
C MET A 321 -13.69 15.73 7.30
N LEU A 322 -14.25 15.27 6.17
CA LEU A 322 -14.19 15.94 4.89
C LEU A 322 -15.59 16.18 4.36
N THR A 323 -15.79 17.33 3.73
CA THR A 323 -16.97 17.58 2.91
C THR A 323 -16.67 17.30 1.44
N GLU A 324 -17.69 17.05 0.63
CA GLU A 324 -17.53 16.94 -0.82
C GLU A 324 -16.89 18.21 -1.40
N SER A 325 -17.23 19.36 -0.85
CA SER A 325 -16.68 20.66 -1.26
C SER A 325 -15.17 20.75 -0.97
N ASP A 326 -14.70 20.26 0.20
CA ASP A 326 -13.27 20.24 0.54
C ASP A 326 -12.47 19.40 -0.46
N ILE A 327 -13.05 18.29 -0.91
CA ILE A 327 -12.43 17.40 -1.89
C ILE A 327 -12.41 18.06 -3.28
N ARG A 328 -13.57 18.53 -3.75
CA ARG A 328 -13.71 19.10 -5.12
C ARG A 328 -12.94 20.40 -5.29
N ASN A 329 -12.83 21.24 -4.26
CA ASN A 329 -12.09 22.50 -4.32
C ASN A 329 -10.58 22.34 -4.50
N ARG A 330 -10.04 21.13 -4.29
CA ARG A 330 -8.62 20.82 -4.56
C ARG A 330 -8.34 20.47 -6.02
N LEU A 331 -9.40 20.29 -6.81
CA LEU A 331 -9.31 19.93 -8.21
C LEU A 331 -9.46 21.18 -9.10
N THR A 332 -8.92 21.12 -10.31
CA THR A 332 -9.18 22.11 -11.35
C THR A 332 -10.67 22.13 -11.69
N SER A 333 -11.17 23.24 -12.25
CA SER A 333 -12.60 23.39 -12.58
C SER A 333 -13.15 22.26 -13.45
N GLU A 334 -12.33 21.76 -14.38
CA GLU A 334 -12.69 20.71 -15.33
C GLU A 334 -12.87 19.34 -14.67
N LEU A 335 -12.10 19.06 -13.61
CA LEU A 335 -12.11 17.77 -12.91
C LEU A 335 -13.16 17.71 -11.79
N ARG A 336 -13.70 18.86 -11.35
CA ARG A 336 -14.65 18.92 -10.22
C ARG A 336 -15.95 18.19 -10.45
N THR A 337 -16.39 18.03 -11.70
CA THR A 337 -17.67 17.38 -12.04
C THR A 337 -17.54 15.88 -12.25
N ARG A 338 -16.32 15.37 -12.37
CA ARG A 338 -16.07 13.95 -12.59
C ARG A 338 -16.37 13.11 -11.35
N LYS A 339 -16.54 11.82 -11.54
CA LYS A 339 -16.56 10.83 -10.46
C LYS A 339 -15.21 10.83 -9.76
N ILE A 340 -15.21 10.80 -8.43
CA ILE A 340 -13.99 10.87 -7.63
C ILE A 340 -13.87 9.62 -6.78
N LYS A 341 -12.74 8.96 -6.91
CA LYS A 341 -12.24 7.91 -6.01
C LYS A 341 -11.32 8.52 -4.96
N LEU A 342 -11.42 8.09 -3.71
CA LEU A 342 -10.46 8.42 -2.66
C LEU A 342 -9.64 7.18 -2.31
N GLU A 343 -8.34 7.37 -2.15
CA GLU A 343 -7.45 6.40 -1.55
C GLU A 343 -6.92 6.97 -0.24
N ILE A 344 -7.28 6.35 0.87
CA ILE A 344 -7.02 6.82 2.23
C ILE A 344 -5.92 5.96 2.81
N PHE A 345 -4.91 6.60 3.39
CA PHE A 345 -3.74 5.93 3.95
C PHE A 345 -3.60 6.26 5.44
N SER A 346 -3.37 5.22 6.24
CA SER A 346 -3.06 5.34 7.66
C SER A 346 -1.56 5.35 7.92
N HIS A 347 -1.18 5.84 9.09
CA HIS A 347 0.23 5.85 9.51
C HIS A 347 0.83 4.43 9.68
N ALA A 348 0.02 3.43 9.98
CA ALA A 348 0.47 2.03 10.04
C ALA A 348 0.64 1.37 8.66
N GLY A 349 0.41 2.09 7.57
CA GLY A 349 0.49 1.57 6.20
C GLY A 349 -0.80 0.93 5.69
N GLY A 350 -1.90 1.02 6.44
CA GLY A 350 -3.22 0.60 5.98
C GLY A 350 -3.71 1.47 4.83
N LYS A 351 -4.47 0.87 3.90
CA LYS A 351 -5.08 1.52 2.74
C LYS A 351 -6.57 1.20 2.68
N PHE A 352 -7.38 2.20 2.38
CA PHE A 352 -8.81 2.04 2.08
C PHE A 352 -9.17 2.79 0.80
N GLU A 353 -9.98 2.18 -0.06
CA GLU A 353 -10.43 2.78 -1.32
C GLU A 353 -11.93 3.03 -1.29
N LEU A 354 -12.33 4.29 -1.41
CA LEU A 354 -13.70 4.70 -1.64
C LEU A 354 -13.89 4.96 -3.13
N GLN A 355 -14.56 4.06 -3.83
CA GLN A 355 -14.65 4.07 -5.30
C GLN A 355 -15.43 5.25 -5.89
N ASP A 356 -16.37 5.83 -5.11
CA ASP A 356 -17.18 6.96 -5.55
C ASP A 356 -17.72 7.72 -4.33
N ILE A 357 -17.28 8.96 -4.16
CA ILE A 357 -17.75 9.79 -3.05
C ILE A 357 -19.26 10.03 -3.09
N ASN A 358 -19.87 10.06 -4.28
CA ASN A 358 -21.30 10.30 -4.46
C ASN A 358 -22.16 9.09 -4.06
N LYS A 359 -21.61 7.87 -4.20
CA LYS A 359 -22.29 6.63 -3.80
C LYS A 359 -22.08 6.25 -2.34
N ALA A 360 -21.18 6.93 -1.66
CA ALA A 360 -20.87 6.65 -0.26
C ALA A 360 -22.03 6.99 0.70
N VAL A 361 -22.89 7.94 0.33
CA VAL A 361 -23.98 8.42 1.20
C VAL A 361 -25.18 7.50 1.07
N ALA A 362 -25.22 6.42 1.84
CA ALA A 362 -26.34 5.51 1.93
C ALA A 362 -27.28 5.92 3.07
N LYS A 363 -28.25 6.81 2.78
CA LYS A 363 -29.29 7.19 3.72
C LYS A 363 -30.36 6.11 3.83
N ILE A 364 -30.82 5.85 5.04
CA ILE A 364 -31.97 4.99 5.33
C ILE A 364 -33.05 5.78 6.07
N LYS A 365 -34.29 5.54 5.71
CA LYS A 365 -35.44 6.09 6.48
C LYS A 365 -35.67 5.23 7.70
N LEU A 366 -35.59 5.83 8.85
CA LEU A 366 -35.91 5.20 10.13
C LEU A 366 -37.38 5.47 10.51
N PRO A 367 -37.97 4.68 11.42
CA PRO A 367 -39.28 4.95 11.97
C PRO A 367 -39.44 6.37 12.51
N LYS A 368 -40.68 6.88 12.57
CA LYS A 368 -41.04 8.25 12.97
C LYS A 368 -40.40 9.35 12.13
N GLY A 369 -39.94 9.03 10.90
CA GLY A 369 -39.38 10.01 9.96
C GLY A 369 -37.92 10.42 10.24
N ALA A 370 -37.23 9.74 11.15
CA ALA A 370 -35.83 9.97 11.40
C ALA A 370 -34.97 9.48 10.21
N THR A 371 -33.77 10.02 10.08
CA THR A 371 -32.79 9.60 9.07
C THR A 371 -31.65 8.85 9.73
N GLY A 372 -31.28 7.73 9.16
CA GLY A 372 -30.08 6.97 9.49
C GLY A 372 -29.11 6.88 8.32
N TRP A 373 -27.95 6.33 8.60
CA TRP A 373 -26.87 6.11 7.61
C TRP A 373 -26.25 4.74 7.84
N HIS A 374 -26.00 4.03 6.75
CA HIS A 374 -25.21 2.80 6.80
C HIS A 374 -23.73 3.14 7.02
N GLY A 375 -23.12 2.45 7.95
CA GLY A 375 -21.67 2.51 8.19
C GLY A 375 -20.88 1.54 7.29
N PRO A 376 -19.57 1.45 7.49
CA PRO A 376 -18.74 0.45 6.82
C PRO A 376 -19.22 -0.96 7.17
N LYS A 377 -19.06 -1.88 6.20
CA LYS A 377 -19.38 -3.31 6.36
C LYS A 377 -18.10 -4.12 6.31
N PHE A 378 -18.02 -5.15 7.14
CA PHE A 378 -16.95 -6.13 7.16
C PHE A 378 -17.47 -7.48 6.70
N GLY A 379 -16.63 -8.25 5.98
CA GLY A 379 -17.02 -9.44 5.24
C GLY A 379 -17.49 -9.14 3.81
N HIS A 380 -17.67 -10.17 3.00
CA HIS A 380 -18.04 -10.06 1.59
C HIS A 380 -19.52 -10.37 1.39
N GLY A 381 -20.32 -9.33 1.20
CA GLY A 381 -21.78 -9.44 1.05
C GLY A 381 -22.30 -9.98 -0.28
N ASP A 382 -21.42 -10.28 -1.24
CA ASP A 382 -21.80 -10.60 -2.63
C ASP A 382 -21.72 -12.11 -2.95
N GLN A 383 -21.71 -12.97 -1.92
CA GLN A 383 -21.64 -14.42 -2.13
C GLN A 383 -22.95 -14.96 -2.73
N PRO A 384 -22.91 -15.96 -3.63
CA PRO A 384 -24.12 -16.58 -4.15
C PRO A 384 -25.01 -17.13 -3.03
N GLY A 385 -26.29 -16.77 -3.05
CA GLY A 385 -27.28 -17.21 -2.05
C GLY A 385 -27.38 -16.36 -0.79
N THR A 386 -26.60 -15.27 -0.69
CA THR A 386 -26.72 -14.32 0.42
C THR A 386 -27.91 -13.38 0.22
N LYS A 387 -28.53 -12.97 1.33
CA LYS A 387 -29.62 -11.98 1.33
C LYS A 387 -29.22 -10.78 2.18
N ALA A 388 -29.37 -9.58 1.62
CA ALA A 388 -29.20 -8.36 2.39
C ALA A 388 -30.27 -8.31 3.50
N GLN A 389 -29.84 -7.90 4.69
CA GLN A 389 -30.71 -7.75 5.87
C GLN A 389 -30.32 -6.47 6.62
N ASP A 390 -31.34 -5.63 6.85
CA ASP A 390 -31.24 -4.49 7.77
C ASP A 390 -32.15 -4.79 8.97
N LEU A 391 -31.62 -4.61 10.17
CA LEU A 391 -32.37 -4.77 11.40
C LEU A 391 -32.29 -3.46 12.19
N ILE A 392 -33.41 -2.72 12.22
CA ILE A 392 -33.53 -1.47 12.96
C ILE A 392 -33.96 -1.76 14.38
N PHE A 393 -33.23 -1.24 15.35
CA PHE A 393 -33.51 -1.48 16.76
C PHE A 393 -34.71 -0.68 17.26
N PRO A 394 -35.78 -1.31 17.79
CA PRO A 394 -36.95 -0.62 18.35
C PRO A 394 -36.59 0.44 19.38
N HIS A 395 -35.67 0.16 20.29
CA HIS A 395 -35.26 1.10 21.34
C HIS A 395 -34.55 2.37 20.82
N SER A 396 -34.16 2.42 19.54
CA SER A 396 -33.56 3.62 18.94
C SER A 396 -34.58 4.76 18.73
N TRP A 397 -35.88 4.46 18.69
CA TRP A 397 -36.96 5.43 18.52
C TRP A 397 -38.09 5.32 19.53
N ASP A 398 -38.18 4.21 20.31
CA ASP A 398 -39.14 4.01 21.37
C ASP A 398 -38.43 3.74 22.71
N GLN A 399 -38.39 4.76 23.55
CA GLN A 399 -37.69 4.68 24.85
C GLN A 399 -38.33 3.67 25.82
N LYS A 400 -39.55 3.19 25.53
CA LYS A 400 -40.22 2.16 26.33
C LYS A 400 -39.76 0.74 25.95
N MET A 401 -39.04 0.62 24.84
CA MET A 401 -38.49 -0.66 24.36
C MET A 401 -37.03 -0.77 24.79
N MET A 402 -36.78 -1.42 25.93
CA MET A 402 -35.42 -1.61 26.43
C MET A 402 -34.84 -2.92 25.88
N LEU A 403 -33.62 -2.84 25.33
CA LEU A 403 -32.81 -4.00 24.98
C LEU A 403 -32.22 -4.59 26.27
N VAL A 404 -32.47 -5.86 26.54
CA VAL A 404 -32.04 -6.52 27.79
C VAL A 404 -30.91 -7.51 27.58
N ALA A 405 -30.79 -8.08 26.37
CA ALA A 405 -29.73 -9.02 26.08
C ALA A 405 -29.48 -9.16 24.56
N VAL A 406 -28.31 -9.66 24.22
CA VAL A 406 -27.97 -10.13 22.88
C VAL A 406 -27.59 -11.60 22.96
N LYS A 407 -28.25 -12.44 22.16
CA LYS A 407 -27.86 -13.83 21.99
C LYS A 407 -27.05 -13.96 20.71
N ILE A 408 -25.87 -14.54 20.82
CA ILE A 408 -24.95 -14.74 19.71
C ILE A 408 -25.01 -16.21 19.32
N TYR A 409 -25.36 -16.49 18.06
CA TYR A 409 -25.38 -17.82 17.48
C TYR A 409 -24.12 -18.04 16.65
N TYR A 410 -23.43 -19.15 16.88
CA TYR A 410 -22.16 -19.44 16.24
C TYR A 410 -21.89 -20.94 16.07
N GLY A 411 -21.04 -21.24 15.08
CA GLY A 411 -20.45 -22.55 14.85
C GLY A 411 -18.99 -22.36 14.43
N MET A 412 -18.67 -22.67 13.19
CA MET A 412 -17.36 -22.41 12.58
C MET A 412 -17.16 -20.89 12.36
N ALA A 413 -18.23 -20.16 12.18
CA ALA A 413 -18.27 -18.70 12.01
C ALA A 413 -19.51 -18.17 12.78
N VAL A 414 -19.84 -16.90 12.59
CA VAL A 414 -21.04 -16.30 13.18
C VAL A 414 -22.26 -16.67 12.32
N ASP A 415 -23.26 -17.31 12.95
CA ASP A 415 -24.52 -17.69 12.30
C ASP A 415 -25.58 -16.59 12.42
N GLY A 416 -25.65 -15.90 13.57
CA GLY A 416 -26.61 -14.82 13.79
C GLY A 416 -26.51 -14.13 15.13
N LEU A 417 -27.27 -13.05 15.25
CA LEU A 417 -27.43 -12.25 16.48
C LEU A 417 -28.93 -12.04 16.74
N GLU A 418 -29.39 -12.38 17.94
CA GLU A 418 -30.77 -12.13 18.36
C GLU A 418 -30.80 -11.10 19.50
N PHE A 419 -31.54 -10.03 19.28
CA PHE A 419 -31.68 -8.91 20.21
C PHE A 419 -32.98 -9.07 21.00
N LEU A 420 -32.86 -9.25 22.32
CA LEU A 420 -33.96 -9.55 23.24
C LEU A 420 -34.40 -8.27 23.97
N TYR A 421 -35.72 -8.05 24.03
CA TYR A 421 -36.29 -6.85 24.63
C TYR A 421 -37.10 -7.18 25.90
N GLU A 422 -37.29 -6.20 26.79
CA GLU A 422 -37.99 -6.35 28.07
C GLU A 422 -39.43 -6.87 27.92
N ASN A 423 -40.07 -6.52 26.80
CA ASN A 423 -41.45 -6.97 26.50
C ASN A 423 -41.53 -8.41 25.95
N ASN A 424 -40.48 -9.21 26.09
CA ASN A 424 -40.34 -10.57 25.57
C ASN A 424 -40.41 -10.67 24.03
N THR A 425 -40.24 -9.60 23.29
CA THR A 425 -40.00 -9.66 21.85
C THR A 425 -38.52 -9.86 21.54
N SER A 426 -38.24 -10.46 20.40
CA SER A 426 -36.84 -10.58 19.90
C SER A 426 -36.77 -10.30 18.41
N HIS A 427 -35.58 -9.87 17.98
CA HIS A 427 -35.30 -9.65 16.57
C HIS A 427 -34.00 -10.35 16.18
N LEU A 428 -34.09 -11.24 15.19
CA LEU A 428 -32.97 -12.05 14.71
C LEU A 428 -32.37 -11.44 13.45
N PHE A 429 -31.04 -11.29 13.46
CA PHE A 429 -30.21 -11.01 12.31
C PHE A 429 -29.41 -12.28 11.98
N GLY A 430 -29.50 -12.76 10.75
CA GLY A 430 -28.95 -14.05 10.36
C GLY A 430 -29.88 -15.22 10.73
N LYS A 431 -29.35 -16.28 11.30
CA LYS A 431 -30.07 -17.50 11.67
C LYS A 431 -29.62 -18.06 13.01
N VAL A 432 -30.41 -18.95 13.58
CA VAL A 432 -30.05 -19.75 14.74
C VAL A 432 -28.94 -20.73 14.36
N GLY A 433 -27.87 -20.77 15.13
CA GLY A 433 -26.71 -21.65 14.95
C GLY A 433 -26.69 -22.82 15.92
N PRO A 434 -25.69 -23.71 15.79
CA PRO A 434 -25.55 -24.89 16.65
C PRO A 434 -25.18 -24.57 18.10
N ASN A 435 -24.49 -23.45 18.34
CA ASN A 435 -24.14 -22.97 19.67
C ASN A 435 -24.71 -21.57 19.89
N GLU A 436 -24.99 -21.25 21.15
CA GLU A 436 -25.49 -19.93 21.53
C GLU A 436 -24.78 -19.40 22.78
N HIS A 437 -24.63 -18.07 22.85
CA HIS A 437 -24.21 -17.37 24.04
C HIS A 437 -25.13 -16.20 24.33
N LEU A 438 -25.63 -16.12 25.57
CA LEU A 438 -26.48 -15.02 26.02
C LEU A 438 -25.64 -13.99 26.78
N PHE A 439 -25.58 -12.78 26.21
CA PHE A 439 -24.93 -11.62 26.86
C PHE A 439 -25.99 -10.64 27.36
N THR A 440 -26.16 -10.55 28.68
CA THR A 440 -27.17 -9.69 29.31
C THR A 440 -26.62 -8.29 29.56
N LEU A 441 -27.45 -7.27 29.33
CA LEU A 441 -27.16 -5.87 29.62
C LEU A 441 -27.64 -5.48 31.02
N ASP A 442 -26.91 -4.61 31.72
CA ASP A 442 -27.34 -4.05 33.00
C ASP A 442 -28.29 -2.87 32.77
N THR A 443 -29.57 -3.20 32.62
CA THR A 443 -30.61 -2.19 32.38
C THR A 443 -30.79 -1.23 33.54
N ARG A 444 -30.38 -1.62 34.77
CA ARG A 444 -30.44 -0.74 35.95
C ARG A 444 -29.46 0.40 35.87
N GLN A 445 -28.33 0.18 35.19
CA GLN A 445 -27.31 1.21 34.93
C GLN A 445 -27.47 1.82 33.52
N ALA A 446 -28.60 1.60 32.87
CA ALA A 446 -28.87 2.08 31.51
C ALA A 446 -27.77 1.68 30.50
N GLU A 447 -27.23 0.46 30.65
CA GLU A 447 -26.21 -0.06 29.77
C GLU A 447 -26.77 -0.25 28.35
N THR A 448 -26.01 0.19 27.37
CA THR A 448 -26.35 0.10 25.95
C THR A 448 -25.18 -0.47 25.13
N ILE A 449 -25.47 -0.97 23.94
CA ILE A 449 -24.43 -1.37 22.99
C ILE A 449 -23.74 -0.11 22.47
N SER A 450 -22.42 -0.03 22.63
CA SER A 450 -21.59 1.04 22.10
C SER A 450 -20.92 0.69 20.77
N GLY A 451 -20.80 -0.60 20.45
CA GLY A 451 -20.17 -1.08 19.24
C GLY A 451 -20.01 -2.59 19.22
N PHE A 452 -19.25 -3.04 18.23
CA PHE A 452 -18.90 -4.45 18.07
C PHE A 452 -17.41 -4.57 17.68
N TYR A 453 -16.77 -5.61 18.17
CA TYR A 453 -15.52 -6.07 17.57
C TYR A 453 -15.88 -7.21 16.61
N VAL A 454 -15.42 -7.10 15.37
CA VAL A 454 -15.79 -8.01 14.28
C VAL A 454 -14.51 -8.56 13.66
N ARG A 455 -14.42 -9.85 13.54
CA ARG A 455 -13.40 -10.53 12.74
C ARG A 455 -14.06 -11.02 11.45
N ALA A 456 -13.49 -10.64 10.31
CA ALA A 456 -14.07 -11.00 9.03
C ALA A 456 -12.99 -11.25 7.97
N GLY A 457 -13.22 -12.26 7.17
CA GLY A 457 -12.55 -12.58 5.93
C GLY A 457 -13.59 -12.61 4.80
N VAL A 458 -13.88 -13.78 4.26
CA VAL A 458 -14.97 -13.96 3.27
C VAL A 458 -16.35 -13.76 3.93
N TRP A 459 -16.49 -14.16 5.19
CA TRP A 459 -17.66 -13.96 6.05
C TRP A 459 -17.24 -13.38 7.40
N VAL A 460 -18.22 -13.22 8.30
CA VAL A 460 -17.96 -12.81 9.68
C VAL A 460 -17.51 -14.04 10.47
N ASP A 461 -16.20 -14.16 10.69
CA ASP A 461 -15.58 -15.26 11.41
C ASP A 461 -15.92 -15.24 12.91
N GLY A 462 -15.84 -14.05 13.53
CA GLY A 462 -16.10 -13.87 14.95
C GLY A 462 -16.67 -12.50 15.27
N ILE A 463 -17.44 -12.42 16.35
CA ILE A 463 -18.04 -11.16 16.80
C ILE A 463 -18.02 -11.05 18.33
N GLU A 464 -17.89 -9.82 18.82
CA GLU A 464 -17.98 -9.47 20.24
C GLU A 464 -18.81 -8.21 20.43
N VAL A 465 -19.68 -8.18 21.42
CA VAL A 465 -20.49 -7.01 21.79
C VAL A 465 -19.70 -6.14 22.78
N LEU A 466 -19.68 -4.83 22.51
CA LEU A 466 -19.07 -3.79 23.35
C LEU A 466 -20.16 -2.91 23.94
N THR A 467 -20.06 -2.54 25.22
CA THR A 467 -21.09 -1.75 25.90
C THR A 467 -20.60 -0.40 26.39
N SER A 468 -21.55 0.47 26.69
CA SER A 468 -21.33 1.82 27.25
C SER A 468 -20.65 1.81 28.63
N LEU A 469 -20.73 0.72 29.38
CA LEU A 469 -20.05 0.51 30.66
C LEU A 469 -18.67 -0.14 30.51
N GLY A 470 -18.16 -0.32 29.27
CA GLY A 470 -16.87 -0.95 28.98
C GLY A 470 -16.88 -2.47 29.11
N ARG A 471 -18.04 -3.11 29.29
CA ARG A 471 -18.14 -4.57 29.29
C ARG A 471 -18.01 -5.12 27.88
N ARG A 472 -17.53 -6.35 27.79
CA ARG A 472 -17.31 -7.07 26.54
C ARG A 472 -17.87 -8.49 26.67
N SER A 473 -18.52 -8.99 25.64
CA SER A 473 -19.08 -10.35 25.64
C SER A 473 -18.04 -11.45 25.52
N GLY A 474 -16.85 -11.13 25.03
CA GLY A 474 -15.91 -12.08 24.45
C GLY A 474 -16.21 -12.38 22.98
N VAL A 475 -15.22 -12.89 22.26
CA VAL A 475 -15.35 -13.20 20.83
C VAL A 475 -15.98 -14.58 20.66
N PHE A 476 -17.11 -14.63 19.94
CA PHE A 476 -17.81 -15.88 19.59
C PHE A 476 -17.74 -16.15 18.09
N GLY A 477 -17.63 -17.41 17.69
CA GLY A 477 -17.27 -17.88 16.38
C GLY A 477 -15.78 -18.26 16.31
N ASN A 478 -15.12 -17.98 15.19
CA ASN A 478 -13.69 -18.24 15.01
C ASN A 478 -12.87 -17.02 15.44
N ALA A 479 -12.31 -17.06 16.65
CA ALA A 479 -11.50 -15.97 17.19
C ALA A 479 -10.13 -15.77 16.49
N MET A 480 -9.73 -16.71 15.63
CA MET A 480 -8.46 -16.65 14.88
C MET A 480 -8.67 -16.39 13.39
N GLY A 481 -9.92 -16.45 12.89
CA GLY A 481 -10.27 -16.22 11.49
C GLY A 481 -10.27 -14.74 11.13
N GLY A 482 -10.07 -14.44 9.85
CA GLY A 482 -10.17 -13.11 9.28
C GLY A 482 -9.32 -12.03 9.95
N SER A 483 -9.54 -10.77 9.60
CA SER A 483 -8.94 -9.60 10.27
C SER A 483 -9.91 -9.00 11.28
N GLY A 484 -9.40 -8.58 12.45
CA GLY A 484 -10.21 -8.00 13.53
C GLY A 484 -10.31 -6.48 13.44
N GLN A 485 -11.53 -5.94 13.59
CA GLN A 485 -11.77 -4.50 13.62
C GLN A 485 -12.85 -4.12 14.62
N THR A 486 -12.68 -2.97 15.28
CA THR A 486 -13.70 -2.42 16.18
C THR A 486 -14.60 -1.47 15.41
N LEU A 487 -15.89 -1.75 15.39
CA LEU A 487 -16.92 -0.97 14.72
C LEU A 487 -17.70 -0.17 15.75
N MET A 488 -17.46 1.16 15.80
CA MET A 488 -18.12 2.08 16.70
C MET A 488 -18.64 3.30 15.93
N PRO A 489 -19.83 3.83 16.28
CA PRO A 489 -20.33 5.03 15.62
C PRO A 489 -19.42 6.24 15.87
N PRO A 490 -19.32 7.19 14.92
CA PRO A 490 -18.64 8.46 15.13
C PRO A 490 -19.23 9.24 16.30
N ARG A 491 -18.41 10.11 16.93
CA ARG A 491 -18.86 10.96 18.03
C ARG A 491 -20.09 11.80 17.63
N GLY A 492 -21.11 11.79 18.46
CA GLY A 492 -22.39 12.48 18.20
C GLY A 492 -23.40 11.64 17.40
N TYR A 493 -23.06 10.39 17.08
CA TYR A 493 -23.96 9.41 16.49
C TYR A 493 -24.15 8.24 17.44
N ARG A 494 -25.31 7.57 17.33
CA ARG A 494 -25.67 6.36 18.09
C ARG A 494 -26.08 5.25 17.15
N ILE A 495 -26.02 4.03 17.63
CA ILE A 495 -26.46 2.86 16.87
C ILE A 495 -27.98 2.85 16.79
N ALA A 496 -28.52 2.83 15.58
CA ALA A 496 -29.94 2.70 15.31
C ALA A 496 -30.31 1.27 14.87
N GLY A 497 -29.32 0.48 14.49
CA GLY A 497 -29.50 -0.88 14.02
C GLY A 497 -28.21 -1.47 13.44
N ILE A 498 -28.36 -2.62 12.81
CA ILE A 498 -27.29 -3.32 12.11
C ILE A 498 -27.71 -3.62 10.68
N SER A 499 -26.74 -3.74 9.79
CA SER A 499 -26.95 -4.06 8.39
C SER A 499 -25.91 -5.05 7.92
N GLY A 500 -26.25 -5.83 6.91
CA GLY A 500 -25.30 -6.77 6.32
C GLY A 500 -25.96 -7.69 5.32
N SER A 501 -25.38 -8.86 5.18
CA SER A 501 -25.93 -9.95 4.38
C SER A 501 -25.73 -11.28 5.10
N CYS A 502 -26.67 -12.18 4.91
CA CYS A 502 -26.70 -13.47 5.57
C CYS A 502 -27.04 -14.58 4.55
N GLY A 503 -26.28 -15.66 4.62
CA GLY A 503 -26.47 -16.90 3.89
C GLY A 503 -26.26 -18.10 4.80
N PRO A 504 -25.32 -19.01 4.49
CA PRO A 504 -24.90 -20.05 5.42
C PRO A 504 -24.35 -19.51 6.75
N PHE A 505 -23.75 -18.30 6.73
CA PHE A 505 -23.27 -17.55 7.88
C PHE A 505 -23.72 -16.09 7.78
N VAL A 506 -23.33 -15.26 8.73
CA VAL A 506 -23.33 -13.81 8.53
C VAL A 506 -22.19 -13.48 7.58
N ASP A 507 -22.51 -13.13 6.34
CA ASP A 507 -21.51 -12.89 5.28
C ASP A 507 -20.93 -11.49 5.35
N SER A 508 -21.74 -10.49 5.75
CA SER A 508 -21.25 -9.15 6.04
C SER A 508 -22.00 -8.51 7.22
N PHE A 509 -21.31 -7.63 7.94
CA PHE A 509 -21.83 -6.95 9.12
C PHE A 509 -21.38 -5.49 9.18
N GLY A 510 -22.32 -4.60 9.45
CA GLY A 510 -22.10 -3.16 9.61
C GLY A 510 -23.15 -2.55 10.54
N LEU A 511 -22.99 -1.27 10.88
CA LEU A 511 -23.93 -0.54 11.71
C LEU A 511 -24.83 0.37 10.86
N ILE A 512 -26.07 0.54 11.34
CA ILE A 512 -26.93 1.66 10.98
C ILE A 512 -26.84 2.66 12.12
N ILE A 513 -26.49 3.91 11.82
CA ILE A 513 -26.33 4.96 12.80
C ILE A 513 -27.34 6.07 12.60
N MET A 514 -27.64 6.80 13.64
CA MET A 514 -28.43 8.03 13.64
C MET A 514 -27.81 9.07 14.56
N ARG A 515 -28.23 10.32 14.38
CA ARG A 515 -27.80 11.43 15.23
C ARG A 515 -28.60 11.51 16.54
#